data_ee78da0d0598861e7328567c40c4c7fb
#
_entry.id   ee78da0d0598861e7328567c40c4c7fb
#
_cell.length_a   1.000
_cell.length_b   1.000
_cell.length_c   1.000
_cell.angle_alpha   90.00
_cell.angle_beta   90.00
_cell.angle_gamma   90.00
#
_symmetry.space_group_name_H-M   'P 1'
#
loop_
_entity.id
_entity.type
_entity.pdbx_description
1 polymer ?
#
loop_
_entity_poly.entity_id
_entity_poly.type
_entity_poly.pdbx_seq_one_letter_code
_entity_poly.pdbx_strand_id
1 'polypeptide(L)'
;GLGDVYKRQHYYELAGQFFDEMTVSEKWVYLNNRGNHYYYKKDYQEALVYMRQAAELIADYPQMVFESNLSKVNLGDLYLLTNRLDSAENNLNEGYRYFSEIKNNSAMHYIETLMIELSLKKGNIARAREMIARTASTGHVDANMLTIRNQYLQHYYEKAGDYRNAYEYLKRDYQLNDSIRSERI
;
A
#
# COMPACT_ATOMS: atom_id res chain seq x y z
N GLY A 1 -13.09 16.61 4.67
CA GLY A 1 -14.42 16.47 5.32
C GLY A 1 -15.38 15.62 4.48
N LEU A 2 -16.57 15.32 4.99
CA LEU A 2 -17.62 14.56 4.27
C LEU A 2 -17.90 15.14 2.88
N GLY A 3 -17.86 16.47 2.70
CA GLY A 3 -18.03 17.13 1.41
C GLY A 3 -16.99 16.76 0.36
N ASP A 4 -15.75 16.50 0.75
CA ASP A 4 -14.67 16.14 -0.18
C ASP A 4 -14.77 14.68 -0.63
N VAL A 5 -15.35 13.82 0.21
CA VAL A 5 -15.61 12.42 -0.12
C VAL A 5 -16.73 12.34 -1.15
N TYR A 6 -17.82 13.10 -0.97
CA TYR A 6 -18.92 13.18 -1.94
C TYR A 6 -18.48 13.80 -3.27
N LYS A 7 -17.68 14.88 -3.24
CA LYS A 7 -17.13 15.47 -4.46
C LYS A 7 -16.26 14.48 -5.23
N ARG A 8 -15.34 13.77 -4.54
CA ARG A 8 -14.49 12.75 -5.17
C ARG A 8 -15.32 11.61 -5.78
N GLN A 9 -16.32 11.12 -5.06
CA GLN A 9 -17.20 10.07 -5.59
C GLN A 9 -17.95 10.53 -6.85
N HIS A 10 -18.50 11.74 -6.82
CA HIS A 10 -19.17 12.33 -7.97
C HIS A 10 -18.23 12.48 -9.19
N TYR A 11 -16.98 12.93 -8.98
CA TYR A 11 -16.00 13.00 -10.07
C TYR A 11 -15.63 11.63 -10.63
N TYR A 12 -15.55 10.61 -9.79
CA TYR A 12 -15.30 9.24 -10.27
C TYR A 12 -16.48 8.70 -11.07
N GLU A 13 -17.71 8.98 -10.66
CA GLU A 13 -18.92 8.59 -11.41
C GLU A 13 -18.97 9.30 -12.76
N LEU A 14 -18.67 10.60 -12.80
CA LEU A 14 -18.61 11.38 -14.02
C LEU A 14 -17.51 10.87 -14.98
N ALA A 15 -16.32 10.64 -14.45
CA ALA A 15 -15.22 10.09 -15.23
C ALA A 15 -15.52 8.68 -15.76
N GLY A 16 -16.24 7.86 -14.98
CA GLY A 16 -16.67 6.53 -15.39
C GLY A 16 -17.57 6.50 -16.62
N GLN A 17 -18.32 7.58 -16.87
CA GLN A 17 -19.17 7.70 -18.08
C GLN A 17 -18.34 7.77 -19.37
N PHE A 18 -17.08 8.20 -19.27
CA PHE A 18 -16.15 8.31 -20.40
C PHE A 18 -15.12 7.17 -20.43
N PHE A 19 -15.31 6.13 -19.60
CA PHE A 19 -14.33 5.06 -19.48
C PHE A 19 -13.99 4.39 -20.81
N ASP A 20 -14.99 4.16 -21.65
CA ASP A 20 -14.78 3.50 -22.95
C ASP A 20 -13.95 4.35 -23.93
N GLU A 21 -13.98 5.66 -23.78
CA GLU A 21 -13.23 6.62 -24.61
C GLU A 21 -11.79 6.81 -24.14
N MET A 22 -11.45 6.36 -22.94
CA MET A 22 -10.11 6.48 -22.35
C MET A 22 -9.09 5.59 -23.06
N THR A 23 -7.87 6.06 -23.15
CA THR A 23 -6.72 5.23 -23.49
C THR A 23 -6.47 4.16 -22.42
N VAL A 24 -5.71 3.12 -22.74
CA VAL A 24 -5.39 2.05 -21.79
C VAL A 24 -4.70 2.60 -20.52
N SER A 25 -3.79 3.56 -20.69
CA SER A 25 -3.11 4.21 -19.57
C SER A 25 -4.09 4.98 -18.68
N GLU A 26 -5.02 5.73 -19.26
CA GLU A 26 -6.05 6.47 -18.50
C GLU A 26 -7.01 5.52 -17.79
N LYS A 27 -7.43 4.42 -18.44
CA LYS A 27 -8.25 3.36 -17.84
C LYS A 27 -7.54 2.74 -16.62
N TRP A 28 -6.25 2.43 -16.76
CA TRP A 28 -5.46 1.90 -15.65
C TRP A 28 -5.40 2.89 -14.49
N VAL A 29 -5.10 4.17 -14.75
CA VAL A 29 -5.08 5.23 -13.72
C VAL A 29 -6.44 5.35 -13.04
N TYR A 30 -7.53 5.34 -13.80
CA TYR A 30 -8.89 5.40 -13.27
C TYR A 30 -9.18 4.23 -12.32
N LEU A 31 -8.92 2.99 -12.76
CA LEU A 31 -9.17 1.78 -11.97
C LEU A 31 -8.28 1.76 -10.70
N ASN A 32 -7.01 2.13 -10.84
CA ASN A 32 -6.08 2.20 -9.70
C ASN A 32 -6.54 3.25 -8.66
N ASN A 33 -6.99 4.42 -9.10
CA ASN A 33 -7.53 5.45 -8.21
C ASN A 33 -8.85 5.03 -7.53
N ARG A 34 -9.71 4.30 -8.24
CA ARG A 34 -10.93 3.71 -7.64
C ARG A 34 -10.56 2.68 -6.57
N GLY A 35 -9.58 1.81 -6.85
CA GLY A 35 -9.05 0.86 -5.87
C GLY A 35 -8.49 1.55 -4.63
N ASN A 36 -7.69 2.60 -4.80
CA ASN A 36 -7.16 3.41 -3.72
C ASN A 36 -8.28 4.07 -2.88
N HIS A 37 -9.33 4.56 -3.51
CA HIS A 37 -10.47 5.14 -2.80
C HIS A 37 -11.09 4.14 -1.81
N TYR A 38 -11.33 2.89 -2.24
CA TYR A 38 -11.86 1.84 -1.38
C TYR A 38 -10.84 1.35 -0.35
N TYR A 39 -9.55 1.32 -0.70
CA TYR A 39 -8.46 1.03 0.23
C TYR A 39 -8.50 1.99 1.45
N TYR A 40 -8.57 3.30 1.21
CA TYR A 40 -8.65 4.28 2.29
C TYR A 40 -9.97 4.26 3.07
N LYS A 41 -11.04 3.74 2.48
CA LYS A 41 -12.29 3.41 3.19
C LYS A 41 -12.22 2.11 3.99
N LYS A 42 -11.12 1.37 3.90
CA LYS A 42 -10.94 0.03 4.46
C LYS A 42 -11.88 -1.03 3.88
N ASP A 43 -12.49 -0.74 2.74
CA ASP A 43 -13.25 -1.72 1.95
C ASP A 43 -12.30 -2.46 1.01
N TYR A 44 -11.52 -3.37 1.60
CA TYR A 44 -10.45 -4.08 0.88
C TYR A 44 -10.96 -5.06 -0.17
N GLN A 45 -12.20 -5.54 -0.03
CA GLN A 45 -12.78 -6.42 -1.04
C GLN A 45 -13.09 -5.66 -2.32
N GLU A 46 -13.71 -4.49 -2.21
CA GLU A 46 -14.00 -3.63 -3.36
C GLU A 46 -12.70 -3.05 -3.95
N ALA A 47 -11.73 -2.70 -3.11
CA ALA A 47 -10.40 -2.28 -3.56
C ALA A 47 -9.73 -3.37 -4.43
N LEU A 48 -9.82 -4.64 -4.01
CA LEU A 48 -9.31 -5.79 -4.79
C LEU A 48 -9.97 -5.92 -6.16
N VAL A 49 -11.27 -5.68 -6.28
CA VAL A 49 -11.97 -5.73 -7.57
C VAL A 49 -11.34 -4.74 -8.55
N TYR A 50 -11.21 -3.48 -8.17
CA TYR A 50 -10.64 -2.45 -9.05
C TYR A 50 -9.17 -2.67 -9.34
N MET A 51 -8.35 -3.06 -8.34
CA MET A 51 -6.93 -3.29 -8.54
C MET A 51 -6.65 -4.50 -9.43
N ARG A 52 -7.48 -5.55 -9.38
CA ARG A 52 -7.40 -6.67 -10.31
C ARG A 52 -7.77 -6.26 -11.72
N GLN A 53 -8.88 -5.54 -11.90
CA GLN A 53 -9.25 -5.01 -13.21
C GLN A 53 -8.14 -4.16 -13.82
N ALA A 54 -7.47 -3.31 -13.00
CA ALA A 54 -6.33 -2.53 -13.46
C ALA A 54 -5.17 -3.41 -13.93
N ALA A 55 -4.83 -4.46 -13.19
CA ALA A 55 -3.76 -5.39 -13.54
C ALA A 55 -4.10 -6.22 -14.79
N GLU A 56 -5.33 -6.73 -14.88
CA GLU A 56 -5.82 -7.51 -16.03
C GLU A 56 -5.86 -6.67 -17.30
N LEU A 57 -6.31 -5.42 -17.21
CA LEU A 57 -6.37 -4.49 -18.36
C LEU A 57 -5.03 -4.33 -19.06
N ILE A 58 -3.93 -4.30 -18.30
CA ILE A 58 -2.59 -4.05 -18.86
C ILE A 58 -1.76 -5.31 -19.08
N ALA A 59 -2.32 -6.50 -18.83
CA ALA A 59 -1.59 -7.77 -18.94
C ALA A 59 -1.01 -8.00 -20.35
N ASP A 60 -1.72 -7.56 -21.38
CA ASP A 60 -1.33 -7.70 -22.80
C ASP A 60 -0.55 -6.48 -23.34
N TYR A 61 -0.13 -5.55 -22.44
CA TYR A 61 0.59 -4.34 -22.82
C TYR A 61 2.03 -4.36 -22.28
N PRO A 62 2.98 -5.01 -22.97
CA PRO A 62 4.34 -5.20 -22.47
C PRO A 62 5.11 -3.89 -22.25
N GLN A 63 4.70 -2.77 -22.87
CA GLN A 63 5.28 -1.46 -22.64
C GLN A 63 4.91 -0.84 -21.27
N MET A 64 3.86 -1.35 -20.60
CA MET A 64 3.39 -0.87 -19.28
C MET A 64 4.03 -1.64 -18.12
N VAL A 65 5.37 -1.83 -18.20
CA VAL A 65 6.11 -2.64 -17.22
C VAL A 65 6.07 -2.03 -15.82
N PHE A 66 6.18 -0.71 -15.72
CA PHE A 66 6.14 0.00 -14.45
C PHE A 66 4.77 -0.17 -13.78
N GLU A 67 3.70 0.09 -14.52
CA GLU A 67 2.31 -0.02 -14.06
C GLU A 67 1.97 -1.46 -13.66
N SER A 68 2.46 -2.44 -14.42
CA SER A 68 2.28 -3.86 -14.12
C SER A 68 2.92 -4.22 -12.77
N ASN A 69 4.15 -3.78 -12.51
CA ASN A 69 4.82 -4.06 -11.24
C ASN A 69 4.25 -3.24 -10.07
N LEU A 70 3.80 -2.01 -10.31
CA LEU A 70 3.07 -1.23 -9.32
C LEU A 70 1.74 -1.89 -8.95
N SER A 71 0.99 -2.44 -9.93
CA SER A 71 -0.23 -3.20 -9.68
C SER A 71 0.02 -4.44 -8.81
N LYS A 72 1.16 -5.13 -9.03
CA LYS A 72 1.56 -6.26 -8.16
C LYS A 72 1.78 -5.81 -6.71
N VAL A 73 2.47 -4.69 -6.49
CA VAL A 73 2.69 -4.17 -5.14
C VAL A 73 1.37 -3.80 -4.47
N ASN A 74 0.47 -3.10 -5.17
CA ASN A 74 -0.85 -2.73 -4.65
C ASN A 74 -1.71 -3.96 -4.32
N LEU A 75 -1.70 -4.97 -5.19
CA LEU A 75 -2.37 -6.25 -4.93
C LEU A 75 -1.71 -7.01 -3.76
N GLY A 76 -0.39 -6.97 -3.66
CA GLY A 76 0.36 -7.58 -2.56
C GLY A 76 -0.05 -7.00 -1.20
N ASP A 77 -0.20 -5.67 -1.11
CA ASP A 77 -0.70 -5.00 0.09
C ASP A 77 -2.14 -5.43 0.42
N LEU A 78 -3.05 -5.39 -0.54
CA LEU A 78 -4.44 -5.82 -0.34
C LEU A 78 -4.56 -7.31 0.03
N TYR A 79 -3.73 -8.18 -0.53
CA TYR A 79 -3.68 -9.59 -0.14
C TYR A 79 -3.16 -9.75 1.29
N LEU A 80 -2.19 -8.94 1.72
CA LEU A 80 -1.72 -8.91 3.11
C LEU A 80 -2.84 -8.49 4.07
N LEU A 81 -3.58 -7.43 3.73
CA LEU A 81 -4.70 -6.92 4.53
C LEU A 81 -5.88 -7.89 4.58
N THR A 82 -6.09 -8.69 3.53
CA THR A 82 -7.12 -9.72 3.46
C THR A 82 -6.64 -11.13 3.87
N ASN A 83 -5.44 -11.21 4.48
CA ASN A 83 -4.84 -12.42 5.02
C ASN A 83 -4.57 -13.54 3.97
N ARG A 84 -4.37 -13.16 2.71
CA ARG A 84 -3.95 -14.06 1.62
C ARG A 84 -2.42 -14.05 1.50
N LEU A 85 -1.74 -14.62 2.50
CA LEU A 85 -0.32 -14.39 2.73
C LEU A 85 0.59 -14.89 1.59
N ASP A 86 0.29 -16.00 0.96
CA ASP A 86 1.11 -16.52 -0.15
C ASP A 86 0.95 -15.66 -1.41
N SER A 87 -0.26 -15.19 -1.70
CA SER A 87 -0.50 -14.24 -2.79
C SER A 87 0.20 -12.90 -2.52
N ALA A 88 0.17 -12.43 -1.28
CA ALA A 88 0.89 -11.23 -0.87
C ALA A 88 2.40 -11.39 -1.10
N GLU A 89 2.98 -12.50 -0.62
CA GLU A 89 4.42 -12.77 -0.75
C GLU A 89 4.87 -12.81 -2.20
N ASN A 90 4.14 -13.53 -3.06
CA ASN A 90 4.47 -13.64 -4.48
C ASN A 90 4.45 -12.26 -5.17
N ASN A 91 3.38 -11.50 -4.97
CA ASN A 91 3.23 -10.19 -5.60
C ASN A 91 4.29 -9.18 -5.09
N LEU A 92 4.54 -9.14 -3.78
CA LEU A 92 5.54 -8.25 -3.20
C LEU A 92 6.97 -8.61 -3.65
N ASN A 93 7.31 -9.90 -3.75
CA ASN A 93 8.63 -10.33 -4.22
C ASN A 93 8.85 -9.99 -5.71
N GLU A 94 7.83 -10.13 -6.55
CA GLU A 94 7.93 -9.75 -7.96
C GLU A 94 8.10 -8.23 -8.12
N GLY A 95 7.29 -7.44 -7.42
CA GLY A 95 7.43 -5.99 -7.39
C GLY A 95 8.80 -5.55 -6.86
N TYR A 96 9.28 -6.15 -5.76
CA TYR A 96 10.59 -5.85 -5.19
C TYR A 96 11.73 -6.09 -6.18
N ARG A 97 11.70 -7.20 -6.93
CA ARG A 97 12.71 -7.51 -7.95
C ARG A 97 12.79 -6.40 -8.98
N TYR A 98 11.68 -6.01 -9.55
CA TYR A 98 11.62 -4.95 -10.56
C TYR A 98 12.08 -3.59 -10.00
N PHE A 99 11.52 -3.15 -8.86
CA PHE A 99 11.85 -1.85 -8.29
C PHE A 99 13.29 -1.77 -7.77
N SER A 100 13.89 -2.90 -7.38
CA SER A 100 15.32 -2.97 -7.04
C SER A 100 16.21 -2.82 -8.27
N GLU A 101 15.86 -3.43 -9.41
CA GLU A 101 16.59 -3.31 -10.68
C GLU A 101 16.63 -1.86 -11.18
N ILE A 102 15.50 -1.14 -11.10
CA ILE A 102 15.43 0.27 -11.50
C ILE A 102 15.83 1.23 -10.37
N LYS A 103 16.28 0.72 -9.23
CA LYS A 103 16.73 1.50 -8.05
C LYS A 103 15.68 2.50 -7.54
N ASN A 104 14.41 2.12 -7.56
CA ASN A 104 13.33 2.93 -7.00
C ASN A 104 13.27 2.75 -5.48
N ASN A 105 14.04 3.57 -4.75
CA ASN A 105 14.17 3.47 -3.30
C ASN A 105 12.84 3.66 -2.56
N SER A 106 11.94 4.50 -3.06
CA SER A 106 10.63 4.74 -2.43
C SER A 106 9.75 3.49 -2.50
N ALA A 107 9.66 2.86 -3.68
CA ALA A 107 8.91 1.62 -3.84
C ALA A 107 9.53 0.47 -3.03
N MET A 108 10.85 0.34 -3.03
CA MET A 108 11.55 -0.68 -2.22
C MET A 108 11.24 -0.50 -0.74
N HIS A 109 11.32 0.72 -0.22
CA HIS A 109 11.01 1.01 1.17
C HIS A 109 9.56 0.65 1.53
N TYR A 110 8.62 0.96 0.65
CA TYR A 110 7.21 0.60 0.83
C TYR A 110 7.03 -0.92 0.90
N ILE A 111 7.61 -1.65 -0.06
CA ILE A 111 7.52 -3.11 -0.10
C ILE A 111 8.17 -3.75 1.14
N GLU A 112 9.35 -3.28 1.55
CA GLU A 112 10.03 -3.76 2.76
C GLU A 112 9.20 -3.48 4.03
N THR A 113 8.50 -2.35 4.08
CA THR A 113 7.56 -2.04 5.16
C THR A 113 6.39 -3.05 5.21
N LEU A 114 5.79 -3.38 4.06
CA LEU A 114 4.75 -4.41 3.97
C LEU A 114 5.29 -5.81 4.36
N MET A 115 6.53 -6.12 4.02
CA MET A 115 7.18 -7.37 4.37
C MET A 115 7.41 -7.54 5.88
N ILE A 116 7.44 -6.46 6.68
CA ILE A 116 7.45 -6.56 8.14
C ILE A 116 6.21 -7.32 8.62
N GLU A 117 5.03 -6.83 8.27
CA GLU A 117 3.75 -7.42 8.69
C GLU A 117 3.53 -8.81 8.09
N LEU A 118 3.87 -8.99 6.82
CA LEU A 118 3.81 -10.31 6.16
C LEU A 118 4.64 -11.35 6.92
N SER A 119 5.87 -10.99 7.29
CA SER A 119 6.76 -11.88 8.04
C SER A 119 6.22 -12.19 9.43
N LEU A 120 5.63 -11.21 10.11
CA LEU A 120 4.97 -11.41 11.41
C LEU A 120 3.78 -12.36 11.30
N LYS A 121 2.93 -12.19 10.29
CA LYS A 121 1.78 -13.07 10.06
C LYS A 121 2.17 -14.49 9.69
N LYS A 122 3.29 -14.66 8.99
CA LYS A 122 3.88 -15.98 8.68
C LYS A 122 4.74 -16.56 9.82
N GLY A 123 4.85 -15.88 10.97
CA GLY A 123 5.63 -16.35 12.13
C GLY A 123 7.14 -16.19 12.00
N ASN A 124 7.62 -15.48 10.98
CA ASN A 124 9.06 -15.28 10.74
C ASN A 124 9.57 -13.97 11.37
N ILE A 125 9.77 -14.00 12.68
CA ILE A 125 10.24 -12.84 13.46
C ILE A 125 11.63 -12.36 13.01
N ALA A 126 12.52 -13.27 12.60
CA ALA A 126 13.87 -12.92 12.15
C ALA A 126 13.82 -12.07 10.87
N ARG A 127 13.00 -12.47 9.89
CA ARG A 127 12.79 -11.70 8.66
C ARG A 127 12.13 -10.35 8.93
N ALA A 128 11.15 -10.29 9.85
CA ALA A 128 10.55 -9.02 10.24
C ALA A 128 11.60 -8.06 10.80
N ARG A 129 12.49 -8.53 11.66
CA ARG A 129 13.60 -7.73 12.23
C ARG A 129 14.55 -7.22 11.14
N GLU A 130 14.88 -8.04 10.14
CA GLU A 130 15.71 -7.63 9.01
C GLU A 130 15.06 -6.48 8.23
N MET A 131 13.76 -6.59 7.91
CA MET A 131 13.02 -5.55 7.20
C MET A 131 12.92 -4.25 8.02
N ILE A 132 12.74 -4.35 9.33
CA ILE A 132 12.77 -3.20 10.23
C ILE A 132 14.13 -2.48 10.16
N ALA A 133 15.23 -3.22 10.17
CA ALA A 133 16.57 -2.64 10.07
C ALA A 133 16.80 -1.95 8.71
N ARG A 134 16.36 -2.55 7.61
CA ARG A 134 16.46 -1.96 6.26
C ARG A 134 15.65 -0.67 6.14
N THR A 135 14.46 -0.60 6.74
CA THR A 135 13.58 0.57 6.69
C THR A 135 13.90 1.64 7.74
N ALA A 136 14.92 1.43 8.60
CA ALA A 136 15.25 2.38 9.68
C ALA A 136 15.92 3.67 9.18
N SER A 137 16.63 3.64 8.06
CA SER A 137 17.51 4.72 7.58
C SER A 137 17.08 5.25 6.20
N THR A 138 15.81 5.42 5.98
CA THR A 138 15.32 5.98 4.72
C THR A 138 15.06 7.47 4.84
N GLY A 139 15.51 8.22 3.84
CA GLY A 139 15.31 9.66 3.71
C GLY A 139 13.83 10.10 3.75
N HIS A 140 13.41 11.02 2.94
CA HIS A 140 12.03 11.50 2.91
C HIS A 140 11.02 10.38 2.61
N VAL A 141 10.32 9.93 3.67
CA VAL A 141 9.20 8.97 3.62
C VAL A 141 7.92 9.77 3.81
N ASP A 142 6.91 9.53 2.96
CA ASP A 142 5.63 10.23 3.12
C ASP A 142 4.88 9.80 4.39
N ALA A 143 3.97 10.66 4.86
CA ALA A 143 3.26 10.47 6.13
C ALA A 143 2.40 9.19 6.14
N ASN A 144 1.80 8.79 5.02
CA ASN A 144 0.98 7.58 4.96
C ASN A 144 1.85 6.33 5.13
N MET A 145 3.02 6.31 4.51
CA MET A 145 3.99 5.22 4.64
C MET A 145 4.54 5.13 6.07
N LEU A 146 4.79 6.28 6.73
CA LEU A 146 5.19 6.32 8.14
C LEU A 146 4.10 5.75 9.06
N THR A 147 2.83 6.07 8.81
CA THR A 147 1.68 5.52 9.54
C THR A 147 1.65 4.00 9.44
N ILE A 148 1.71 3.45 8.23
CA ILE A 148 1.73 1.99 8.00
C ILE A 148 2.93 1.35 8.73
N ARG A 149 4.12 1.94 8.60
CA ARG A 149 5.32 1.45 9.26
C ARG A 149 5.20 1.46 10.79
N ASN A 150 4.68 2.53 11.38
CA ASN A 150 4.48 2.63 12.82
C ASN A 150 3.53 1.54 13.33
N GLN A 151 2.43 1.27 12.63
CA GLN A 151 1.49 0.20 12.97
C GLN A 151 2.16 -1.18 12.92
N TYR A 152 2.95 -1.47 11.90
CA TYR A 152 3.64 -2.76 11.78
C TYR A 152 4.77 -2.93 12.79
N LEU A 153 5.45 -1.83 13.18
CA LEU A 153 6.42 -1.85 14.27
C LEU A 153 5.73 -2.06 15.62
N GLN A 154 4.57 -1.45 15.87
CA GLN A 154 3.76 -1.74 17.04
C GLN A 154 3.46 -3.25 17.14
N HIS A 155 2.92 -3.85 16.07
CA HIS A 155 2.62 -5.29 16.02
C HIS A 155 3.87 -6.16 16.28
N TYR A 156 5.01 -5.76 15.70
CA TYR A 156 6.27 -6.47 15.94
C TYR A 156 6.65 -6.47 17.43
N TYR A 157 6.66 -5.31 18.07
CA TYR A 157 7.03 -5.19 19.46
C TYR A 157 6.02 -5.83 20.41
N GLU A 158 4.73 -5.82 20.10
CA GLU A 158 3.71 -6.58 20.84
C GLU A 158 4.01 -8.08 20.81
N LYS A 159 4.27 -8.64 19.62
CA LYS A 159 4.65 -10.05 19.48
C LYS A 159 5.96 -10.40 20.14
N ALA A 160 6.90 -9.47 20.22
CA ALA A 160 8.16 -9.63 20.90
C ALA A 160 8.04 -9.48 22.44
N GLY A 161 6.88 -9.10 22.97
CA GLY A 161 6.67 -8.83 24.40
C GLY A 161 7.27 -7.50 24.89
N ASP A 162 7.72 -6.66 23.98
CA ASP A 162 8.29 -5.33 24.28
C ASP A 162 7.18 -4.26 24.23
N TYR A 163 6.32 -4.29 25.21
CA TYR A 163 5.15 -3.39 25.29
C TYR A 163 5.53 -1.91 25.41
N ARG A 164 6.73 -1.59 25.91
CA ARG A 164 7.23 -0.23 25.98
C ARG A 164 7.43 0.35 24.59
N ASN A 165 8.15 -0.35 23.73
CA ASN A 165 8.37 0.07 22.34
C ASN A 165 7.07 0.01 21.54
N ALA A 166 6.20 -0.98 21.74
CA ALA A 166 4.88 -1.03 21.11
C ALA A 166 4.07 0.24 21.42
N TYR A 167 4.02 0.68 22.67
CA TYR A 167 3.34 1.90 23.09
C TYR A 167 3.94 3.17 22.43
N GLU A 168 5.27 3.26 22.33
CA GLU A 168 5.94 4.39 21.70
C GLU A 168 5.56 4.51 20.20
N TYR A 169 5.45 3.40 19.47
CA TYR A 169 5.02 3.42 18.07
C TYR A 169 3.53 3.74 17.92
N LEU A 170 2.68 3.25 18.80
CA LEU A 170 1.26 3.64 18.86
C LEU A 170 1.12 5.16 19.07
N LYS A 171 1.87 5.72 20.00
CA LYS A 171 1.88 7.16 20.28
C LYS A 171 2.32 7.99 19.07
N ARG A 172 3.37 7.55 18.37
CA ARG A 172 3.84 8.20 17.12
C ARG A 172 2.77 8.18 16.04
N ASP A 173 2.03 7.08 15.89
CA ASP A 173 0.93 6.97 14.93
C ASP A 173 -0.19 7.97 15.26
N TYR A 174 -0.57 8.10 16.53
CA TYR A 174 -1.54 9.10 16.98
C TYR A 174 -1.10 10.53 16.68
N GLN A 175 0.14 10.88 16.99
CA GLN A 175 0.69 12.22 16.75
C GLN A 175 0.72 12.56 15.26
N LEU A 176 1.10 11.59 14.41
CA LEU A 176 1.13 11.76 12.97
C LEU A 176 -0.28 11.95 12.39
N ASN A 177 -1.25 11.17 12.83
CA ASN A 177 -2.64 11.28 12.40
C ASN A 177 -3.26 12.63 12.82
N ASP A 178 -2.97 13.14 13.99
CA ASP A 178 -3.42 14.47 14.44
C ASP A 178 -2.81 15.58 13.59
N SER A 179 -1.53 15.50 13.24
CA SER A 179 -0.86 16.45 12.35
C SER A 179 -1.52 16.45 10.96
N ILE A 180 -1.73 15.28 10.37
CA ILE A 180 -2.40 15.14 9.05
C ILE A 180 -3.82 15.72 9.08
N ARG A 181 -4.54 15.59 10.18
CA ARG A 181 -5.89 16.16 10.32
C ARG A 181 -5.85 17.66 10.44
N SER A 182 -4.90 18.23 11.18
CA SER A 182 -4.77 19.67 11.37
C SER A 182 -4.35 20.42 10.11
N GLU A 183 -3.58 19.78 9.21
CA GLU A 183 -3.20 20.37 7.92
C GLU A 183 -4.34 20.36 6.87
N ARG A 184 -5.43 19.63 7.15
CA ARG A 184 -6.60 19.51 6.26
C ARG A 184 -7.78 20.42 6.65
N ILE A 185 -7.61 21.25 7.66
CA ILE A 185 -8.58 22.27 8.10
C ILE A 185 -8.16 23.63 7.55
#